data_3f80649b7d35e4aed2a9be188ea6ed02
#
_entry.id   3f80649b7d35e4aed2a9be188ea6ed02
#
_cell.length_a   1.000
_cell.length_b   1.000
_cell.length_c   1.000
_cell.angle_alpha   90.00
_cell.angle_beta   90.00
_cell.angle_gamma   90.00
#
_symmetry.space_group_name_H-M   'P 1'
#
loop_
_entity.id
_entity.type
_entity.pdbx_description
1 polymer ?
#
loop_
_entity_poly.entity_id
_entity_poly.type
_entity_poly.pdbx_seq_one_letter_code
_entity_poly.pdbx_strand_id
1 'polypeptide(L)'
;MTKKKKKVKSSKKNVTTTETLTATNVTNAYKKGSKIDTQVTTVKTTVTKTVAPTGTAAATTAAATGTATTTATKATTTGTASAAQNGEIAITQIAPLVSGNVTSAFQKLGFKIVINSGVSYSGLCDARTRTVTLKRADNTVYHELGHFVAFVAGNIDTSSAFQSIYNREKSLYTDYNKAYVLSSSSEYFAESYKNYILNPTQLKNSRPETYAAIETALSRVTDAQASRILSVYGALWNK
;
A
#
# COMPACT_ATOMS: atom_id res chain seq x y z
N MET A 1 -0.05 36.79 -61.73
CA MET A 1 -0.33 35.58 -60.94
C MET A 1 -0.10 35.87 -59.48
N THR A 2 -1.18 36.13 -58.75
CA THR A 2 -1.12 36.52 -57.32
C THR A 2 -1.38 35.32 -56.45
N LYS A 3 -0.38 34.82 -55.70
CA LYS A 3 -0.53 33.72 -54.74
C LYS A 3 -1.16 34.24 -53.44
N LYS A 4 -2.44 33.85 -53.16
CA LYS A 4 -3.07 34.06 -51.86
C LYS A 4 -2.46 33.08 -50.80
N LYS A 5 -1.80 33.62 -49.79
CA LYS A 5 -1.39 32.87 -48.58
C LYS A 5 -2.62 32.64 -47.70
N LYS A 6 -3.02 31.38 -47.53
CA LYS A 6 -4.05 30.96 -46.59
C LYS A 6 -3.49 30.96 -45.17
N LYS A 7 -3.95 31.89 -44.33
CA LYS A 7 -3.54 31.98 -42.92
C LYS A 7 -4.35 30.92 -42.14
N VAL A 8 -3.66 29.84 -41.72
CA VAL A 8 -4.23 28.84 -40.84
C VAL A 8 -4.27 29.42 -39.43
N LYS A 9 -5.45 29.69 -38.89
CA LYS A 9 -5.66 30.04 -37.48
C LYS A 9 -5.56 28.74 -36.67
N SER A 10 -4.43 28.50 -36.03
CA SER A 10 -4.32 27.48 -34.98
C SER A 10 -5.05 27.96 -33.72
N SER A 11 -6.17 27.37 -33.41
CA SER A 11 -6.88 27.61 -32.14
C SER A 11 -6.13 26.89 -31.02
N LYS A 12 -5.41 27.64 -30.20
CA LYS A 12 -4.73 27.14 -29.00
C LYS A 12 -5.80 26.84 -27.93
N LYS A 13 -6.14 25.58 -27.72
CA LYS A 13 -7.02 25.17 -26.62
C LYS A 13 -6.18 24.77 -25.39
N ASN A 14 -6.60 25.26 -24.22
CA ASN A 14 -6.04 24.80 -22.94
C ASN A 14 -6.38 23.32 -22.75
N VAL A 15 -5.39 22.52 -22.31
CA VAL A 15 -5.60 21.12 -21.92
C VAL A 15 -5.84 21.08 -20.42
N THR A 16 -7.01 20.62 -20.02
CA THR A 16 -7.37 20.43 -18.61
C THR A 16 -7.33 18.93 -18.31
N THR A 17 -6.48 18.53 -17.41
CA THR A 17 -6.40 17.15 -16.90
C THR A 17 -6.99 17.14 -15.50
N THR A 18 -7.99 16.27 -15.27
CA THR A 18 -8.62 16.09 -13.95
C THR A 18 -8.23 14.72 -13.42
N GLU A 19 -7.52 14.70 -12.31
CA GLU A 19 -7.23 13.47 -11.57
C GLU A 19 -8.07 13.44 -10.29
N THR A 20 -8.74 12.30 -10.06
CA THR A 20 -9.52 12.08 -8.83
C THR A 20 -8.82 11.03 -7.99
N LEU A 21 -8.27 11.45 -6.85
CA LEU A 21 -7.73 10.56 -5.83
C LEU A 21 -8.81 10.25 -4.80
N THR A 22 -9.06 8.96 -4.57
CA THR A 22 -10.01 8.52 -3.54
C THR A 22 -9.24 7.80 -2.44
N ALA A 23 -9.27 8.35 -1.24
CA ALA A 23 -8.73 7.70 -0.04
C ALA A 23 -9.89 7.25 0.85
N THR A 24 -9.88 5.98 1.25
CA THR A 24 -10.90 5.42 2.15
C THR A 24 -10.23 5.02 3.45
N ASN A 25 -10.62 5.65 4.54
CA ASN A 25 -10.20 5.29 5.90
C ASN A 25 -11.30 4.45 6.56
N VAL A 26 -10.91 3.28 7.08
CA VAL A 26 -11.79 2.39 7.84
C VAL A 26 -11.33 2.38 9.29
N THR A 27 -12.17 2.86 10.20
CA THR A 27 -11.91 2.83 11.63
C THR A 27 -12.85 1.83 12.29
N ASN A 28 -12.28 0.83 12.97
CA ASN A 28 -13.04 -0.17 13.72
C ASN A 28 -12.96 0.13 15.22
N ALA A 29 -14.10 0.20 15.89
CA ALA A 29 -14.17 0.28 17.34
C ALA A 29 -14.42 -1.13 17.92
N TYR A 30 -13.71 -1.47 19.00
CA TYR A 30 -13.80 -2.76 19.67
C TYR A 30 -14.15 -2.58 21.15
N LYS A 31 -15.01 -3.44 21.67
CA LYS A 31 -15.30 -3.57 23.10
C LYS A 31 -15.18 -5.03 23.50
N LYS A 32 -14.32 -5.33 24.49
CA LYS A 32 -14.03 -6.71 24.96
C LYS A 32 -13.70 -7.69 23.83
N GLY A 33 -12.89 -7.25 22.83
CA GLY A 33 -12.48 -8.08 21.70
C GLY A 33 -13.53 -8.27 20.61
N SER A 34 -14.76 -7.78 20.79
CA SER A 34 -15.80 -7.82 19.77
C SER A 34 -15.91 -6.48 19.06
N LYS A 35 -15.99 -6.54 17.71
CA LYS A 35 -16.19 -5.36 16.89
C LYS A 35 -17.60 -4.81 17.12
N ILE A 36 -17.69 -3.55 17.54
CA ILE A 36 -18.96 -2.88 17.83
C ILE A 36 -19.34 -1.81 16.81
N ASP A 37 -18.37 -1.26 16.08
CA ASP A 37 -18.64 -0.25 15.07
C ASP A 37 -17.56 -0.24 13.98
N THR A 38 -17.94 0.13 12.75
CA THR A 38 -17.05 0.39 11.64
C THR A 38 -17.43 1.72 11.01
N GLN A 39 -16.53 2.70 11.10
CA GLN A 39 -16.68 3.96 10.39
C GLN A 39 -15.83 3.92 9.12
N VAL A 40 -16.44 4.16 7.98
CA VAL A 40 -15.77 4.30 6.69
C VAL A 40 -15.83 5.77 6.28
N THR A 41 -14.68 6.42 6.26
CA THR A 41 -14.56 7.79 5.76
C THR A 41 -13.88 7.77 4.40
N THR A 42 -14.61 8.13 3.36
CA THR A 42 -14.06 8.26 2.01
C THR A 42 -13.78 9.72 1.70
N VAL A 43 -12.53 10.04 1.46
CA VAL A 43 -12.09 11.37 1.04
C VAL A 43 -11.80 11.32 -0.46
N LYS A 44 -12.57 12.08 -1.24
CA LYS A 44 -12.29 12.29 -2.67
C LYS A 44 -11.58 13.63 -2.84
N THR A 45 -10.34 13.59 -3.30
CA THR A 45 -9.58 14.79 -3.66
C THR A 45 -9.49 14.88 -5.18
N THR A 46 -10.09 15.92 -5.74
CA THR A 46 -10.02 16.18 -7.19
C THR A 46 -8.99 17.26 -7.45
N VAL A 47 -7.93 16.91 -8.17
CA VAL A 47 -6.90 17.87 -8.60
C VAL A 47 -7.11 18.17 -10.08
N THR A 48 -7.45 19.42 -10.39
CA THR A 48 -7.60 19.90 -11.77
C THR A 48 -6.37 20.71 -12.16
N LYS A 49 -5.59 20.20 -13.10
CA LYS A 49 -4.43 20.91 -13.66
C LYS A 49 -4.76 21.43 -15.05
N THR A 50 -4.78 22.74 -15.22
CA THR A 50 -4.94 23.38 -16.52
C THR A 50 -3.57 23.85 -17.01
N VAL A 51 -3.13 23.34 -18.17
CA VAL A 51 -1.88 23.74 -18.81
C VAL A 51 -2.20 24.67 -19.97
N ALA A 52 -1.70 25.89 -19.92
CA ALA A 52 -1.79 26.82 -21.03
C ALA A 52 -0.87 26.36 -22.20
N PRO A 53 -1.24 26.57 -23.46
CA PRO A 53 -0.44 26.16 -24.58
C PRO A 53 0.89 26.93 -24.62
N THR A 54 2.01 26.20 -24.66
CA THR A 54 3.36 26.73 -24.76
C THR A 54 3.54 27.50 -26.07
N GLY A 55 3.71 28.78 -25.95
CA GLY A 55 4.18 29.67 -27.01
C GLY A 55 5.25 30.59 -26.45
N THR A 56 6.50 30.33 -26.85
CA THR A 56 7.71 31.16 -26.76
C THR A 56 8.05 31.86 -25.43
N ALA A 57 9.07 31.36 -24.79
CA ALA A 57 9.99 31.95 -23.80
C ALA A 57 9.57 33.23 -23.04
N ALA A 58 9.16 33.02 -21.77
CA ALA A 58 9.55 33.88 -20.65
C ALA A 58 9.31 33.03 -19.39
N ALA A 59 10.37 32.87 -18.61
CA ALA A 59 10.30 32.18 -17.32
C ALA A 59 9.44 32.99 -16.35
N THR A 60 8.26 32.49 -16.04
CA THR A 60 7.45 32.96 -14.93
C THR A 60 6.98 31.75 -14.16
N THR A 61 7.37 31.70 -12.92
CA THR A 61 6.93 30.75 -11.89
C THR A 61 5.40 30.74 -11.85
N ALA A 62 4.78 29.70 -12.40
CA ALA A 62 3.34 29.50 -12.30
C ALA A 62 3.01 28.92 -10.90
N ALA A 63 2.47 29.76 -10.03
CA ALA A 63 1.83 29.34 -8.79
C ALA A 63 0.61 28.48 -9.16
N ALA A 64 0.63 27.21 -8.76
CA ALA A 64 -0.51 26.32 -8.91
C ALA A 64 -1.52 26.65 -7.80
N THR A 65 -2.57 27.41 -8.14
CA THR A 65 -3.73 27.59 -7.26
C THR A 65 -4.60 26.34 -7.37
N GLY A 66 -4.36 25.37 -6.49
CA GLY A 66 -5.21 24.18 -6.34
C GLY A 66 -6.33 24.48 -5.34
N THR A 67 -7.56 24.58 -5.82
CA THR A 67 -8.72 24.58 -4.92
C THR A 67 -9.04 23.12 -4.57
N ALA A 68 -8.71 22.72 -3.34
CA ALA A 68 -9.09 21.40 -2.82
C ALA A 68 -10.50 21.49 -2.22
N THR A 69 -11.46 20.88 -2.88
CA THR A 69 -12.81 20.71 -2.32
C THR A 69 -12.89 19.35 -1.63
N THR A 70 -12.96 19.38 -0.31
CA THR A 70 -13.10 18.18 0.52
C THR A 70 -14.59 17.93 0.79
N THR A 71 -15.16 16.90 0.18
CA THR A 71 -16.52 16.45 0.50
C THR A 71 -16.42 15.18 1.33
N ALA A 72 -16.74 15.28 2.62
CA ALA A 72 -16.80 14.13 3.51
C ALA A 72 -18.23 13.55 3.48
N THR A 73 -18.38 12.35 2.93
CA THR A 73 -19.65 11.62 2.98
C THR A 73 -19.53 10.54 4.06
N LYS A 74 -20.31 10.68 5.13
CA LYS A 74 -20.40 9.67 6.19
C LYS A 74 -21.41 8.61 5.77
N ALA A 75 -20.93 7.47 5.36
CA ALA A 75 -21.75 6.27 5.16
C ALA A 75 -21.60 5.36 6.37
N THR A 76 -22.67 5.18 7.14
CA THR A 76 -22.72 4.20 8.22
C THR A 76 -23.25 2.90 7.63
N THR A 77 -22.37 1.95 7.41
CA THR A 77 -22.77 0.59 7.02
C THR A 77 -22.74 -0.30 8.26
N THR A 78 -23.89 -0.66 8.76
CA THR A 78 -24.04 -1.76 9.74
C THR A 78 -23.80 -3.07 8.98
N GLY A 79 -22.52 -3.46 8.89
CA GLY A 79 -22.13 -4.73 8.29
C GLY A 79 -22.28 -5.84 9.34
N THR A 80 -23.28 -6.67 9.20
CA THR A 80 -23.31 -8.01 9.83
C THR A 80 -22.01 -8.71 9.47
N ALA A 81 -21.23 -9.13 10.48
CA ALA A 81 -20.03 -9.93 10.26
C ALA A 81 -20.44 -11.23 9.56
N SER A 82 -20.26 -11.27 8.24
CA SER A 82 -20.35 -12.52 7.49
C SER A 82 -19.26 -13.44 8.01
N ALA A 83 -19.65 -14.65 8.46
CA ALA A 83 -18.70 -15.69 8.82
C ALA A 83 -17.70 -15.81 7.66
N ALA A 84 -16.41 -15.68 7.96
CA ALA A 84 -15.36 -15.72 6.95
C ALA A 84 -15.43 -17.08 6.25
N GLN A 85 -15.87 -17.05 4.98
CA GLN A 85 -15.85 -18.25 4.15
C GLN A 85 -14.39 -18.61 3.89
N ASN A 86 -14.04 -19.87 4.14
CA ASN A 86 -12.74 -20.41 3.71
C ASN A 86 -12.62 -20.30 2.19
N GLY A 87 -11.44 -19.99 1.70
CA GLY A 87 -11.17 -19.90 0.26
C GLY A 87 -10.25 -18.75 -0.13
N GLU A 88 -10.00 -18.66 -1.42
CA GLU A 88 -9.16 -17.60 -2.02
C GLU A 88 -9.93 -16.26 -2.03
N ILE A 89 -9.23 -15.19 -1.68
CA ILE A 89 -9.75 -13.82 -1.70
C ILE A 89 -8.77 -12.90 -2.43
N ALA A 90 -9.29 -11.98 -3.24
CA ALA A 90 -8.44 -11.04 -3.96
C ALA A 90 -7.76 -10.03 -3.01
N ILE A 91 -6.48 -9.74 -3.26
CA ILE A 91 -5.71 -8.77 -2.47
C ILE A 91 -6.40 -7.40 -2.40
N THR A 92 -7.04 -6.97 -3.50
CA THR A 92 -7.77 -5.69 -3.56
C THR A 92 -9.02 -5.64 -2.68
N GLN A 93 -9.58 -6.80 -2.35
CA GLN A 93 -10.74 -6.89 -1.46
C GLN A 93 -10.34 -6.88 0.01
N ILE A 94 -9.30 -7.65 0.37
CA ILE A 94 -8.90 -7.83 1.77
C ILE A 94 -7.89 -6.77 2.24
N ALA A 95 -7.06 -6.24 1.34
CA ALA A 95 -6.01 -5.26 1.63
C ALA A 95 -6.12 -4.00 0.74
N PRO A 96 -7.26 -3.27 0.77
CA PRO A 96 -7.52 -2.15 -0.14
C PRO A 96 -6.59 -0.94 0.06
N LEU A 97 -5.86 -0.86 1.17
CA LEU A 97 -4.94 0.24 1.49
C LEU A 97 -3.52 0.03 0.96
N VAL A 98 -3.24 -1.14 0.41
CA VAL A 98 -1.91 -1.47 -0.12
C VAL A 98 -1.67 -0.72 -1.43
N SER A 99 -0.43 -0.24 -1.63
CA SER A 99 -0.07 0.50 -2.85
C SER A 99 -0.21 -0.36 -4.11
N GLY A 100 -0.51 0.31 -5.25
CA GLY A 100 -0.65 -0.35 -6.54
C GLY A 100 0.59 -1.16 -6.95
N ASN A 101 1.80 -0.70 -6.61
CA ASN A 101 3.04 -1.42 -6.91
C ASN A 101 3.12 -2.76 -6.17
N VAL A 102 2.72 -2.80 -4.89
CA VAL A 102 2.68 -4.04 -4.11
C VAL A 102 1.63 -4.99 -4.67
N THR A 103 0.42 -4.48 -4.98
CA THR A 103 -0.64 -5.27 -5.61
C THR A 103 -0.20 -5.87 -6.94
N SER A 104 0.43 -5.06 -7.80
CA SER A 104 0.92 -5.51 -9.12
C SER A 104 2.02 -6.55 -8.98
N ALA A 105 2.98 -6.35 -8.08
CA ALA A 105 4.04 -7.32 -7.81
C ALA A 105 3.47 -8.64 -7.25
N PHE A 106 2.51 -8.57 -6.34
CA PHE A 106 1.83 -9.72 -5.74
C PHE A 106 1.16 -10.58 -6.81
N GLN A 107 0.38 -9.95 -7.69
CA GLN A 107 -0.30 -10.62 -8.79
C GLN A 107 0.69 -11.18 -9.82
N LYS A 108 1.70 -10.39 -10.23
CA LYS A 108 2.71 -10.79 -11.20
C LYS A 108 3.53 -12.00 -10.73
N LEU A 109 3.86 -12.06 -9.44
CA LEU A 109 4.57 -13.19 -8.85
C LEU A 109 3.66 -14.41 -8.61
N GLY A 110 2.35 -14.30 -8.86
CA GLY A 110 1.38 -15.38 -8.71
C GLY A 110 1.08 -15.73 -7.26
N PHE A 111 1.24 -14.77 -6.35
CA PHE A 111 0.83 -14.96 -4.95
C PHE A 111 -0.70 -14.95 -4.83
N LYS A 112 -1.19 -15.69 -3.85
CA LYS A 112 -2.61 -15.83 -3.50
C LYS A 112 -2.83 -15.57 -2.03
N ILE A 113 -4.02 -15.07 -1.67
CA ILE A 113 -4.46 -14.97 -0.28
C ILE A 113 -5.57 -15.98 -0.05
N VAL A 114 -5.42 -16.81 0.96
CA VAL A 114 -6.37 -17.87 1.32
C VAL A 114 -6.83 -17.69 2.75
N ILE A 115 -8.13 -17.65 2.95
CA ILE A 115 -8.73 -17.72 4.28
C ILE A 115 -8.91 -19.19 4.65
N ASN A 116 -8.35 -19.59 5.79
CA ASN A 116 -8.49 -20.95 6.34
C ASN A 116 -8.66 -20.88 7.86
N SER A 117 -9.90 -20.99 8.32
CA SER A 117 -10.22 -20.92 9.75
C SER A 117 -9.68 -22.10 10.56
N GLY A 118 -9.26 -23.18 9.90
CA GLY A 118 -8.73 -24.39 10.54
C GLY A 118 -7.25 -24.29 10.96
N VAL A 119 -6.51 -23.26 10.53
CA VAL A 119 -5.10 -23.12 10.93
C VAL A 119 -4.96 -22.66 12.39
N SER A 120 -3.85 -23.05 13.03
CA SER A 120 -3.56 -22.68 14.43
C SER A 120 -2.99 -21.27 14.59
N TYR A 121 -2.36 -20.72 13.54
CA TYR A 121 -1.74 -19.40 13.50
C TYR A 121 -2.72 -18.33 12.97
N SER A 122 -2.42 -17.06 13.17
CA SER A 122 -3.26 -15.94 12.68
C SER A 122 -3.05 -15.66 11.18
N GLY A 123 -1.81 -15.75 10.71
CA GLY A 123 -1.41 -15.57 9.33
C GLY A 123 -0.07 -16.24 9.05
N LEU A 124 0.24 -16.47 7.77
CA LEU A 124 1.51 -17.00 7.29
C LEU A 124 1.72 -16.57 5.84
N CYS A 125 2.85 -15.91 5.56
CA CYS A 125 3.32 -15.63 4.22
C CYS A 125 4.38 -16.67 3.82
N ASP A 126 4.07 -17.58 2.90
CA ASP A 126 5.02 -18.57 2.37
C ASP A 126 5.38 -18.25 0.92
N ALA A 127 6.59 -17.75 0.72
CA ALA A 127 7.12 -17.42 -0.61
C ALA A 127 7.36 -18.67 -1.49
N ARG A 128 7.52 -19.86 -0.91
CA ARG A 128 7.72 -21.10 -1.69
C ARG A 128 6.45 -21.54 -2.38
N THR A 129 5.33 -21.47 -1.65
CA THR A 129 4.00 -21.80 -2.17
C THR A 129 3.31 -20.60 -2.79
N ARG A 130 3.88 -19.41 -2.64
CA ARG A 130 3.30 -18.12 -3.07
C ARG A 130 1.91 -17.90 -2.46
N THR A 131 1.77 -18.25 -1.19
CA THR A 131 0.48 -18.17 -0.50
C THR A 131 0.60 -17.36 0.78
N VAL A 132 -0.32 -16.43 0.95
CA VAL A 132 -0.62 -15.80 2.23
C VAL A 132 -1.84 -16.50 2.79
N THR A 133 -1.67 -17.27 3.85
CA THR A 133 -2.78 -17.94 4.54
C THR A 133 -3.18 -17.13 5.76
N LEU A 134 -4.46 -16.83 5.90
CA LEU A 134 -5.02 -16.09 7.04
C LEU A 134 -6.08 -16.95 7.73
N LYS A 135 -6.07 -16.95 9.04
CA LYS A 135 -7.15 -17.60 9.82
C LYS A 135 -8.49 -16.90 9.63
N ARG A 136 -8.45 -15.57 9.45
CA ARG A 136 -9.63 -14.71 9.28
C ARG A 136 -9.31 -13.56 8.33
N ALA A 137 -10.35 -13.02 7.71
CA ALA A 137 -10.26 -11.82 6.90
C ALA A 137 -10.19 -10.58 7.82
N ASP A 138 -8.99 -10.22 8.29
CA ASP A 138 -8.75 -9.07 9.17
C ASP A 138 -7.41 -8.37 8.82
N ASN A 139 -7.02 -7.40 9.63
CA ASN A 139 -5.81 -6.60 9.42
C ASN A 139 -4.49 -7.39 9.54
N THR A 140 -4.52 -8.68 9.89
CA THR A 140 -3.35 -9.56 9.84
C THR A 140 -2.79 -9.63 8.42
N VAL A 141 -3.63 -9.45 7.41
CA VAL A 141 -3.18 -9.40 6.00
C VAL A 141 -2.06 -8.39 5.78
N TYR A 142 -2.09 -7.24 6.44
CA TYR A 142 -1.04 -6.21 6.27
C TYR A 142 0.29 -6.64 6.91
N HIS A 143 0.26 -7.42 7.98
CA HIS A 143 1.45 -8.03 8.56
C HIS A 143 2.07 -9.03 7.57
N GLU A 144 1.28 -9.94 7.03
CA GLU A 144 1.76 -10.95 6.07
C GLU A 144 2.27 -10.31 4.76
N LEU A 145 1.61 -9.22 4.32
CA LEU A 145 2.10 -8.44 3.19
C LEU A 145 3.40 -7.69 3.52
N GLY A 146 3.69 -7.43 4.79
CA GLY A 146 5.01 -6.94 5.24
C GLY A 146 6.13 -7.93 4.92
N HIS A 147 5.94 -9.22 5.20
CA HIS A 147 6.87 -10.28 4.80
C HIS A 147 7.01 -10.38 3.28
N PHE A 148 5.91 -10.28 2.55
CA PHE A 148 5.93 -10.23 1.09
C PHE A 148 6.76 -9.05 0.56
N VAL A 149 6.53 -7.84 1.09
CA VAL A 149 7.30 -6.63 0.71
C VAL A 149 8.78 -6.81 1.02
N ALA A 150 9.11 -7.34 2.20
CA ALA A 150 10.50 -7.63 2.57
C ALA A 150 11.16 -8.59 1.58
N PHE A 151 10.48 -9.69 1.21
CA PHE A 151 10.95 -10.66 0.22
C PHE A 151 11.20 -9.99 -1.14
N VAL A 152 10.24 -9.23 -1.67
CA VAL A 152 10.38 -8.55 -2.97
C VAL A 152 11.49 -7.50 -2.93
N ALA A 153 11.66 -6.81 -1.81
CA ALA A 153 12.73 -5.83 -1.62
C ALA A 153 14.14 -6.44 -1.43
N GLY A 154 14.28 -7.76 -1.55
CA GLY A 154 15.54 -8.49 -1.43
C GLY A 154 15.88 -8.91 -0.01
N ASN A 155 14.89 -9.33 0.77
CA ASN A 155 14.96 -9.73 2.18
C ASN A 155 15.56 -8.61 3.06
N ILE A 156 15.05 -7.40 2.86
CA ILE A 156 15.55 -6.20 3.54
C ILE A 156 15.43 -6.32 5.07
N ASP A 157 14.40 -7.01 5.57
CA ASP A 157 14.08 -7.27 6.97
C ASP A 157 15.18 -8.03 7.73
N THR A 158 15.99 -8.82 7.01
CA THR A 158 17.13 -9.58 7.58
C THR A 158 18.49 -8.97 7.23
N SER A 159 18.50 -7.85 6.48
CA SER A 159 19.75 -7.16 6.15
C SER A 159 20.44 -6.57 7.39
N SER A 160 21.77 -6.47 7.37
CA SER A 160 22.54 -5.86 8.48
C SER A 160 22.12 -4.42 8.75
N ALA A 161 21.73 -3.68 7.70
CA ALA A 161 21.25 -2.32 7.83
C ALA A 161 19.93 -2.27 8.63
N PHE A 162 18.96 -3.14 8.30
CA PHE A 162 17.70 -3.18 9.03
C PHE A 162 17.85 -3.77 10.43
N GLN A 163 18.73 -4.75 10.62
CA GLN A 163 19.10 -5.27 11.94
C GLN A 163 19.57 -4.16 12.88
N SER A 164 20.36 -3.23 12.37
CA SER A 164 20.83 -2.07 13.14
C SER A 164 19.68 -1.13 13.54
N ILE A 165 18.74 -0.87 12.64
CA ILE A 165 17.52 -0.08 12.91
C ILE A 165 16.66 -0.80 13.95
N TYR A 166 16.39 -2.09 13.74
CA TYR A 166 15.65 -2.93 14.70
C TYR A 166 16.24 -2.83 16.11
N ASN A 167 17.55 -2.97 16.25
CA ASN A 167 18.20 -2.92 17.56
C ASN A 167 18.09 -1.55 18.26
N ARG A 168 18.03 -0.45 17.49
CA ARG A 168 17.84 0.88 18.05
C ARG A 168 16.40 1.19 18.43
N GLU A 169 15.42 0.76 17.60
CA GLU A 169 14.04 1.20 17.73
C GLU A 169 13.08 0.16 18.31
N LYS A 170 13.48 -1.12 18.46
CA LYS A 170 12.60 -2.19 18.97
C LYS A 170 12.03 -1.92 20.37
N SER A 171 12.79 -1.23 21.24
CA SER A 171 12.32 -0.87 22.58
C SER A 171 11.17 0.14 22.56
N LEU A 172 11.05 0.92 21.47
CA LEU A 172 10.01 1.92 21.25
C LEU A 172 8.67 1.30 20.78
N TYR A 173 8.67 0.00 20.47
CA TYR A 173 7.45 -0.70 20.14
C TYR A 173 6.64 -0.98 21.41
N THR A 174 5.40 -0.47 21.45
CA THR A 174 4.51 -0.53 22.63
C THR A 174 3.17 -1.21 22.37
N ASP A 175 2.92 -1.62 21.10
CA ASP A 175 1.64 -2.19 20.69
C ASP A 175 1.48 -3.65 21.16
N TYR A 176 0.33 -4.22 20.82
CA TYR A 176 -0.05 -5.59 21.15
C TYR A 176 0.95 -6.63 20.64
N ASN A 177 1.05 -7.76 21.37
CA ASN A 177 1.87 -8.92 21.02
C ASN A 177 3.39 -8.64 20.94
N LYS A 178 3.86 -7.73 21.79
CA LYS A 178 5.25 -7.26 21.82
C LYS A 178 6.28 -8.39 21.81
N ALA A 179 6.07 -9.46 22.61
CA ALA A 179 7.01 -10.57 22.70
C ALA A 179 7.22 -11.28 21.35
N TYR A 180 6.14 -11.48 20.59
CA TYR A 180 6.21 -12.07 19.26
C TYR A 180 6.85 -11.12 18.25
N VAL A 181 6.39 -9.89 18.19
CA VAL A 181 6.88 -8.87 17.24
C VAL A 181 8.37 -8.60 17.43
N LEU A 182 8.87 -8.63 18.67
CA LEU A 182 10.27 -8.42 18.98
C LEU A 182 11.11 -9.71 18.98
N SER A 183 10.54 -10.85 18.57
CA SER A 183 11.30 -12.12 18.49
C SER A 183 12.34 -12.11 17.37
N SER A 184 12.10 -11.34 16.31
CA SER A 184 13.04 -11.19 15.18
C SER A 184 12.86 -9.85 14.47
N SER A 185 13.88 -9.45 13.71
CA SER A 185 13.78 -8.26 12.85
C SER A 185 12.75 -8.44 11.75
N SER A 186 12.48 -9.67 11.31
CA SER A 186 11.51 -9.99 10.28
C SER A 186 10.07 -9.75 10.77
N GLU A 187 9.73 -10.25 11.97
CA GLU A 187 8.43 -10.01 12.59
C GLU A 187 8.23 -8.53 12.91
N TYR A 188 9.29 -7.87 13.38
CA TYR A 188 9.26 -6.44 13.65
C TYR A 188 9.04 -5.62 12.37
N PHE A 189 9.68 -5.99 11.25
CA PHE A 189 9.45 -5.35 9.95
C PHE A 189 8.01 -5.54 9.50
N ALA A 190 7.49 -6.76 9.54
CA ALA A 190 6.14 -7.11 9.10
C ALA A 190 5.07 -6.35 9.89
N GLU A 191 5.17 -6.32 11.22
CA GLU A 191 4.23 -5.56 12.04
C GLU A 191 4.39 -4.05 11.86
N SER A 192 5.62 -3.56 11.63
CA SER A 192 5.86 -2.15 11.34
C SER A 192 5.31 -1.75 9.98
N TYR A 193 5.35 -2.64 8.97
CA TYR A 193 4.67 -2.41 7.70
C TYR A 193 3.14 -2.31 7.89
N LYS A 194 2.54 -3.15 8.70
CA LYS A 194 1.12 -3.03 9.06
C LYS A 194 0.83 -1.67 9.72
N ASN A 195 1.70 -1.22 10.64
CA ASN A 195 1.58 0.10 11.25
C ASN A 195 1.79 1.24 10.24
N TYR A 196 2.69 1.07 9.26
CA TYR A 196 2.88 2.01 8.16
C TYR A 196 1.60 2.19 7.33
N ILE A 197 0.85 1.11 7.08
CA ILE A 197 -0.42 1.16 6.35
C ILE A 197 -1.55 1.75 7.20
N LEU A 198 -1.68 1.32 8.46
CA LEU A 198 -2.83 1.66 9.30
C LEU A 198 -2.65 2.95 10.11
N ASN A 199 -1.42 3.26 10.54
CA ASN A 199 -1.09 4.36 11.43
C ASN A 199 0.24 5.04 11.03
N PRO A 200 0.40 5.54 9.79
CA PRO A 200 1.69 6.03 9.26
C PRO A 200 2.27 7.18 10.09
N THR A 201 1.45 8.10 10.55
CA THR A 201 1.90 9.24 11.37
C THR A 201 2.45 8.78 12.71
N GLN A 202 1.80 7.84 13.36
CA GLN A 202 2.26 7.29 14.65
C GLN A 202 3.60 6.58 14.47
N LEU A 203 3.72 5.73 13.45
CA LEU A 203 4.96 5.02 13.14
C LEU A 203 6.10 6.02 12.88
N LYS A 204 5.87 7.01 12.02
CA LYS A 204 6.87 8.02 11.68
C LYS A 204 7.37 8.81 12.89
N ASN A 205 6.47 9.15 13.81
CA ASN A 205 6.82 9.93 15.00
C ASN A 205 7.54 9.09 16.06
N SER A 206 7.13 7.82 16.23
CA SER A 206 7.69 6.95 17.28
C SER A 206 8.92 6.15 16.84
N ARG A 207 9.00 5.77 15.56
CA ARG A 207 10.04 4.89 14.99
C ARG A 207 10.43 5.36 13.59
N PRO A 208 11.06 6.55 13.47
CA PRO A 208 11.31 7.22 12.19
C PRO A 208 12.28 6.46 11.28
N GLU A 209 13.28 5.76 11.82
CA GLU A 209 14.21 4.97 11.00
C GLU A 209 13.52 3.73 10.43
N THR A 210 12.67 3.08 11.21
CA THR A 210 11.82 1.98 10.74
C THR A 210 10.87 2.45 9.64
N TYR A 211 10.24 3.62 9.81
CA TYR A 211 9.38 4.22 8.79
C TYR A 211 10.14 4.44 7.47
N ALA A 212 11.33 5.04 7.52
CA ALA A 212 12.17 5.29 6.35
C ALA A 212 12.67 3.98 5.69
N ALA A 213 12.93 2.94 6.49
CA ALA A 213 13.31 1.62 5.97
C ALA A 213 12.16 0.97 5.19
N ILE A 214 10.91 1.12 5.64
CA ILE A 214 9.73 0.64 4.92
C ILE A 214 9.54 1.41 3.60
N GLU A 215 9.71 2.74 3.59
CA GLU A 215 9.69 3.53 2.35
C GLU A 215 10.78 3.05 1.37
N THR A 216 11.97 2.76 1.87
CA THR A 216 13.07 2.17 1.07
C THR A 216 12.70 0.81 0.51
N ALA A 217 12.06 -0.08 1.30
CA ALA A 217 11.58 -1.36 0.83
C ALA A 217 10.54 -1.20 -0.28
N LEU A 218 9.55 -0.32 -0.08
CA LEU A 218 8.50 -0.05 -1.06
C LEU A 218 9.05 0.52 -2.38
N SER A 219 10.09 1.34 -2.34
CA SER A 219 10.75 1.86 -3.55
C SER A 219 11.40 0.76 -4.39
N ARG A 220 11.73 -0.38 -3.78
CA ARG A 220 12.29 -1.56 -4.48
C ARG A 220 11.21 -2.49 -5.03
N VAL A 221 9.95 -2.34 -4.61
CA VAL A 221 8.82 -3.12 -5.16
C VAL A 221 8.45 -2.55 -6.53
N THR A 222 9.16 -3.00 -7.55
CA THR A 222 9.00 -2.55 -8.94
C THR A 222 8.67 -3.73 -9.85
N ASP A 223 8.13 -3.43 -11.03
CA ASP A 223 7.87 -4.44 -12.05
C ASP A 223 9.17 -5.16 -12.50
N ALA A 224 10.27 -4.40 -12.61
CA ALA A 224 11.58 -4.95 -12.95
C ALA A 224 12.09 -5.93 -11.88
N GLN A 225 11.90 -5.60 -10.60
CA GLN A 225 12.29 -6.48 -9.50
C GLN A 225 11.42 -7.74 -9.47
N ALA A 226 10.11 -7.63 -9.68
CA ALA A 226 9.22 -8.79 -9.79
C ALA A 226 9.63 -9.70 -10.96
N SER A 227 9.97 -9.14 -12.13
CA SER A 227 10.49 -9.89 -13.28
C SER A 227 11.79 -10.62 -12.95
N ARG A 228 12.70 -9.97 -12.23
CA ARG A 228 13.97 -10.57 -11.77
C ARG A 228 13.72 -11.75 -10.83
N ILE A 229 12.80 -11.61 -9.89
CA ILE A 229 12.40 -12.69 -8.99
C ILE A 229 11.85 -13.86 -9.79
N LEU A 230 10.97 -13.63 -10.76
CA LEU A 230 10.44 -14.69 -11.64
C LEU A 230 11.55 -15.39 -12.43
N SER A 231 12.55 -14.67 -12.92
CA SER A 231 13.67 -15.31 -13.65
C SER A 231 14.52 -16.23 -12.78
N VAL A 232 14.61 -15.93 -11.47
CA VAL A 232 15.40 -16.73 -10.51
C VAL A 232 14.59 -17.88 -9.92
N TYR A 233 13.36 -17.60 -9.48
CA TYR A 233 12.54 -18.54 -8.72
C TYR A 233 11.48 -19.26 -9.55
N GLY A 234 11.15 -18.77 -10.75
CA GLY A 234 10.07 -19.32 -11.58
C GLY A 234 10.22 -20.82 -11.87
N ALA A 235 11.43 -21.29 -12.13
CA ALA A 235 11.70 -22.71 -12.33
C ALA A 235 11.49 -23.58 -11.08
N LEU A 236 11.65 -23.00 -9.89
CA LEU A 236 11.41 -23.66 -8.60
C LEU A 236 9.92 -23.71 -8.25
N TRP A 237 9.19 -22.68 -8.63
CA TRP A 237 7.75 -22.55 -8.35
C TRP A 237 6.85 -23.36 -9.26
N ASN A 238 7.36 -23.81 -10.40
CA ASN A 238 6.62 -24.60 -11.40
C ASN A 238 6.90 -26.11 -11.29
N LYS A 239 7.56 -26.54 -10.21
CA LYS A 239 7.76 -27.95 -9.86
C LYS A 239 6.67 -28.38 -8.87
#